data_2549c000014474502861fc55422acc63
#
_entry.id   2549c000014474502861fc55422acc63
#
_cell.length_a   1.000
_cell.length_b   1.000
_cell.length_c   1.000
_cell.angle_alpha   90.00
_cell.angle_beta   90.00
_cell.angle_gamma   90.00
#
_symmetry.space_group_name_H-M   'P 1'
#
loop_
_entity.id
_entity.type
_entity.pdbx_description
1 polymer ?
#
loop_
_entity_poly.entity_id
_entity_poly.type
_entity_poly.pdbx_seq_one_letter_code
_entity_poly.pdbx_strand_id
1 'polypeptide(L)'
;VSLDTLRPERYHEITRVGALSDVLRGLEAAERAGFQHTKLNCVLMGGVNDDEIADFIRLTKERPLSVRFIELMPMGICAGWDKARFLPAKTVLDRVPELEPVGTDGVSRIYRLPGALGTVGLIEPMSHAFCSNCSRIRITADGKLKPCLHSETEIPLRGLSGEALREAIMRGVAMKPKQHELTRDGESRAGRGMNEIGG
;
A
#
# COMPACT_ATOMS: atom_id res chain seq x y z
N VAL A 1 9.47 -1.86 2.83
CA VAL A 1 10.14 -1.35 1.63
C VAL A 1 9.12 -1.29 0.51
N SER A 2 9.07 -0.19 -0.27
CA SER A 2 8.24 -0.09 -1.47
C SER A 2 9.10 -0.39 -2.70
N LEU A 3 8.60 -1.26 -3.56
CA LEU A 3 9.27 -1.62 -4.81
C LEU A 3 8.21 -2.12 -5.81
N ASP A 4 8.02 -1.37 -6.89
CA ASP A 4 6.94 -1.63 -7.86
C ASP A 4 7.40 -2.43 -9.09
N THR A 5 8.69 -2.70 -9.23
CA THR A 5 9.26 -3.49 -10.35
C THR A 5 10.59 -4.11 -9.98
N LEU A 6 10.90 -5.25 -10.60
CA LEU A 6 12.20 -5.94 -10.55
C LEU A 6 13.03 -5.72 -11.82
N ARG A 7 12.61 -4.82 -12.70
CA ARG A 7 13.30 -4.48 -13.96
C ARG A 7 13.97 -3.10 -13.84
N PRO A 8 15.29 -2.98 -14.07
CA PRO A 8 16.03 -1.72 -13.89
C PRO A 8 15.49 -0.55 -14.70
N GLU A 9 15.15 -0.78 -15.96
CA GLU A 9 14.64 0.25 -16.87
C GLU A 9 13.28 0.77 -16.37
N ARG A 10 12.37 -0.14 -16.04
CA ARG A 10 11.04 0.18 -15.50
C ARG A 10 11.15 0.86 -14.13
N TYR A 11 12.12 0.45 -13.30
CA TYR A 11 12.38 1.12 -12.03
C TYR A 11 12.71 2.59 -12.25
N HIS A 12 13.58 2.89 -13.21
CA HIS A 12 13.95 4.28 -13.55
C HIS A 12 12.74 5.07 -14.11
N GLU A 13 11.93 4.46 -14.95
CA GLU A 13 10.69 5.08 -15.49
C GLU A 13 9.69 5.45 -14.38
N ILE A 14 9.49 4.56 -13.39
CA ILE A 14 8.53 4.77 -12.28
C ILE A 14 9.08 5.79 -11.29
N THR A 15 10.33 5.63 -10.86
CA THR A 15 10.92 6.42 -9.75
C THR A 15 11.58 7.71 -10.20
N ARG A 16 12.00 7.77 -11.48
CA ARG A 16 12.74 8.89 -12.11
C ARG A 16 14.13 9.14 -11.49
N VAL A 17 14.45 8.51 -10.38
CA VAL A 17 15.73 8.67 -9.66
C VAL A 17 16.17 7.33 -9.06
N GLY A 18 17.47 7.21 -8.79
CA GLY A 18 18.05 6.02 -8.16
C GLY A 18 18.17 4.81 -9.08
N ALA A 19 18.61 3.72 -8.53
CA ALA A 19 18.78 2.46 -9.23
C ALA A 19 18.17 1.30 -8.45
N LEU A 20 17.56 0.33 -9.15
CA LEU A 20 17.01 -0.89 -8.56
C LEU A 20 18.06 -1.65 -7.72
N SER A 21 19.33 -1.67 -8.18
CA SER A 21 20.43 -2.31 -7.47
C SER A 21 20.66 -1.75 -6.06
N ASP A 22 20.35 -0.47 -5.82
CA ASP A 22 20.49 0.14 -4.50
C ASP A 22 19.42 -0.39 -3.53
N VAL A 23 18.20 -0.57 -4.02
CA VAL A 23 17.09 -1.15 -3.24
C VAL A 23 17.39 -2.60 -2.89
N LEU A 24 17.86 -3.39 -3.86
CA LEU A 24 18.21 -4.80 -3.64
C LEU A 24 19.34 -4.94 -2.63
N ARG A 25 20.42 -4.13 -2.75
CA ARG A 25 21.49 -4.07 -1.74
C ARG A 25 20.97 -3.67 -0.36
N GLY A 26 20.01 -2.74 -0.30
CA GLY A 26 19.34 -2.33 0.94
C GLY A 26 18.57 -3.47 1.59
N LEU A 27 17.83 -4.27 0.80
CA LEU A 27 17.14 -5.47 1.29
C LEU A 27 18.13 -6.52 1.84
N GLU A 28 19.23 -6.78 1.12
CA GLU A 28 20.28 -7.69 1.58
C GLU A 28 20.96 -7.19 2.86
N ALA A 29 21.20 -5.88 2.96
CA ALA A 29 21.77 -5.28 4.17
C ALA A 29 20.81 -5.42 5.36
N ALA A 30 19.50 -5.25 5.17
CA ALA A 30 18.51 -5.46 6.21
C ALA A 30 18.49 -6.93 6.68
N GLU A 31 18.55 -7.88 5.77
CA GLU A 31 18.65 -9.32 6.13
C GLU A 31 19.91 -9.61 6.95
N ARG A 32 21.08 -9.12 6.49
CA ARG A 32 22.35 -9.28 7.22
C ARG A 32 22.33 -8.63 8.61
N ALA A 33 21.57 -7.55 8.76
CA ALA A 33 21.37 -6.88 10.05
C ALA A 33 20.35 -7.58 10.96
N GLY A 34 19.77 -8.71 10.52
CA GLY A 34 18.84 -9.53 11.32
C GLY A 34 17.39 -9.01 11.32
N PHE A 35 17.02 -8.10 10.41
CA PHE A 35 15.61 -7.74 10.26
C PHE A 35 14.81 -8.93 9.77
N GLN A 36 13.91 -9.40 10.61
CA GLN A 36 12.95 -10.45 10.28
C GLN A 36 11.63 -9.83 9.82
N HIS A 37 10.85 -10.59 9.03
CA HIS A 37 9.53 -10.17 8.55
C HIS A 37 9.52 -8.90 7.70
N THR A 38 10.56 -8.68 6.90
CA THR A 38 10.60 -7.60 5.93
C THR A 38 9.41 -7.70 4.97
N LYS A 39 8.71 -6.57 4.79
CA LYS A 39 7.55 -6.45 3.90
C LYS A 39 7.96 -5.67 2.66
N LEU A 40 7.76 -6.26 1.48
CA LEU A 40 7.99 -5.64 0.18
C LEU A 40 6.64 -5.28 -0.42
N ASN A 41 6.31 -3.99 -0.47
CA ASN A 41 5.06 -3.51 -1.01
C ASN A 41 5.21 -3.18 -2.49
N CYS A 42 4.30 -3.72 -3.31
CA CYS A 42 4.20 -3.48 -4.74
C CYS A 42 2.78 -2.99 -5.06
N VAL A 43 2.64 -1.79 -5.60
CA VAL A 43 1.36 -1.30 -6.13
C VAL A 43 1.15 -1.94 -7.49
N LEU A 44 0.07 -2.71 -7.63
CA LEU A 44 -0.25 -3.43 -8.85
C LEU A 44 -0.84 -2.51 -9.90
N MET A 45 -0.20 -2.43 -11.06
CA MET A 45 -0.57 -1.56 -12.17
C MET A 45 -0.67 -2.34 -13.48
N GLY A 46 -1.89 -2.41 -14.04
CA GLY A 46 -2.14 -3.08 -15.32
C GLY A 46 -1.34 -2.50 -16.48
N GLY A 47 -0.72 -3.35 -17.28
CA GLY A 47 0.14 -2.97 -18.40
C GLY A 47 1.45 -2.29 -18.00
N VAL A 48 1.79 -2.29 -16.71
CA VAL A 48 3.05 -1.74 -16.21
C VAL A 48 3.90 -2.80 -15.51
N ASN A 49 3.39 -3.40 -14.43
CA ASN A 49 4.16 -4.37 -13.63
C ASN A 49 3.39 -5.67 -13.35
N ASP A 50 2.20 -5.82 -13.90
CA ASP A 50 1.39 -7.02 -13.72
C ASP A 50 2.04 -8.27 -14.35
N ASP A 51 2.93 -8.10 -15.30
CA ASP A 51 3.74 -9.18 -15.90
C ASP A 51 4.85 -9.69 -14.95
N GLU A 52 5.15 -8.98 -13.86
CA GLU A 52 6.17 -9.34 -12.87
C GLU A 52 5.60 -10.04 -11.62
N ILE A 53 4.29 -10.28 -11.54
CA ILE A 53 3.64 -10.90 -10.37
C ILE A 53 4.35 -12.20 -9.97
N ALA A 54 4.60 -13.10 -10.91
CA ALA A 54 5.26 -14.37 -10.64
C ALA A 54 6.72 -14.19 -10.18
N ASP A 55 7.43 -13.18 -10.70
CA ASP A 55 8.82 -12.90 -10.31
C ASP A 55 8.90 -12.37 -8.88
N PHE A 56 7.99 -11.46 -8.51
CA PHE A 56 7.86 -10.99 -7.13
C PHE A 56 7.55 -12.14 -6.16
N ILE A 57 6.60 -13.01 -6.51
CA ILE A 57 6.23 -14.15 -5.68
C ILE A 57 7.40 -15.12 -5.52
N ARG A 58 8.20 -15.32 -6.57
CA ARG A 58 9.39 -16.19 -6.51
C ARG A 58 10.37 -15.76 -5.43
N LEU A 59 10.48 -14.47 -5.11
CA LEU A 59 11.33 -13.99 -4.01
C LEU A 59 10.96 -14.61 -2.66
N THR A 60 9.71 -15.00 -2.47
CA THR A 60 9.25 -15.61 -1.21
C THR A 60 9.67 -17.07 -1.05
N LYS A 61 10.12 -17.74 -2.11
CA LYS A 61 10.53 -19.14 -2.05
C LYS A 61 11.77 -19.33 -1.17
N GLU A 62 12.75 -18.46 -1.36
CA GLU A 62 14.07 -18.59 -0.75
C GLU A 62 14.34 -17.56 0.36
N ARG A 63 13.48 -16.56 0.49
CA ARG A 63 13.65 -15.45 1.43
C ARG A 63 12.45 -15.35 2.38
N PRO A 64 12.66 -15.16 3.69
CA PRO A 64 11.59 -15.04 4.69
C PRO A 64 10.98 -13.61 4.68
N LEU A 65 10.56 -13.13 3.51
CA LEU A 65 9.94 -11.83 3.33
C LEU A 65 8.47 -11.97 2.92
N SER A 66 7.70 -10.91 3.14
CA SER A 66 6.31 -10.83 2.71
C SER A 66 6.17 -9.87 1.53
N VAL A 67 5.94 -10.40 0.33
CA VAL A 67 5.57 -9.57 -0.83
C VAL A 67 4.12 -9.19 -0.71
N ARG A 68 3.79 -7.89 -0.78
CA ARG A 68 2.43 -7.39 -0.65
C ARG A 68 2.02 -6.63 -1.90
N PHE A 69 1.05 -7.18 -2.62
CA PHE A 69 0.42 -6.50 -3.74
C PHE A 69 -0.71 -5.62 -3.22
N ILE A 70 -0.70 -4.36 -3.64
CA ILE A 70 -1.65 -3.35 -3.23
C ILE A 70 -2.41 -2.88 -4.46
N GLU A 71 -3.73 -2.88 -4.41
CA GLU A 71 -4.53 -2.31 -5.49
C GLU A 71 -4.23 -0.82 -5.66
N LEU A 72 -3.99 -0.40 -6.90
CA LEU A 72 -3.87 1.01 -7.25
C LEU A 72 -5.18 1.73 -6.91
N MET A 73 -5.07 2.85 -6.21
CA MET A 73 -6.22 3.70 -5.89
C MET A 73 -6.27 4.90 -6.83
N PRO A 74 -7.44 5.27 -7.38
CA PRO A 74 -7.60 6.44 -8.24
C PRO A 74 -7.56 7.74 -7.42
N MET A 75 -6.34 8.15 -7.02
CA MET A 75 -6.08 9.33 -6.20
C MET A 75 -5.02 10.22 -6.82
N GLY A 76 -5.14 11.53 -6.64
CA GLY A 76 -4.18 12.48 -7.16
C GLY A 76 -4.04 12.34 -8.67
N ILE A 77 -2.81 12.28 -9.17
CA ILE A 77 -2.54 12.12 -10.62
C ILE A 77 -3.06 10.81 -11.20
N CYS A 78 -3.22 9.77 -10.37
CA CYS A 78 -3.72 8.47 -10.83
C CYS A 78 -5.23 8.49 -11.12
N ALA A 79 -5.98 9.46 -10.63
CA ALA A 79 -7.42 9.56 -10.87
C ALA A 79 -7.78 9.68 -12.36
N GLY A 80 -6.90 10.31 -13.14
CA GLY A 80 -7.07 10.47 -14.60
C GLY A 80 -6.46 9.36 -15.44
N TRP A 81 -5.97 8.28 -14.84
CA TRP A 81 -5.34 7.19 -15.60
C TRP A 81 -6.38 6.27 -16.25
N ASP A 82 -5.95 5.57 -17.30
CA ASP A 82 -6.76 4.55 -17.97
C ASP A 82 -7.26 3.50 -16.95
N LYS A 83 -8.54 3.14 -17.06
CA LYS A 83 -9.18 2.14 -16.20
C LYS A 83 -8.48 0.78 -16.25
N ALA A 84 -7.84 0.43 -17.36
CA ALA A 84 -7.06 -0.80 -17.51
C ALA A 84 -5.85 -0.90 -16.55
N ARG A 85 -5.40 0.23 -15.97
CA ARG A 85 -4.33 0.24 -14.97
C ARG A 85 -4.77 -0.20 -13.58
N PHE A 86 -6.08 -0.16 -13.29
CA PHE A 86 -6.65 -0.50 -11.98
C PHE A 86 -7.03 -1.98 -11.94
N LEU A 87 -6.06 -2.82 -11.58
CA LEU A 87 -6.28 -4.26 -11.46
C LEU A 87 -6.74 -4.63 -10.04
N PRO A 88 -7.74 -5.51 -9.90
CA PRO A 88 -8.05 -6.09 -8.60
C PRO A 88 -6.91 -7.01 -8.16
N ALA A 89 -6.59 -7.02 -6.85
CA ALA A 89 -5.51 -7.87 -6.34
C ALA A 89 -5.77 -9.37 -6.54
N LYS A 90 -7.03 -9.78 -6.76
CA LYS A 90 -7.39 -11.14 -7.19
C LYS A 90 -6.61 -11.60 -8.43
N THR A 91 -6.20 -10.69 -9.32
CA THR A 91 -5.35 -10.98 -10.48
C THR A 91 -4.09 -11.75 -10.10
N VAL A 92 -3.57 -11.54 -8.88
CA VAL A 92 -2.40 -12.26 -8.36
C VAL A 92 -2.72 -13.75 -8.19
N LEU A 93 -3.89 -14.07 -7.65
CA LEU A 93 -4.34 -15.46 -7.47
C LEU A 93 -4.68 -16.14 -8.81
N ASP A 94 -5.23 -15.37 -9.75
CA ASP A 94 -5.56 -15.89 -11.09
C ASP A 94 -4.28 -16.24 -11.88
N ARG A 95 -3.17 -15.50 -11.64
CA ARG A 95 -1.87 -15.75 -12.30
C ARG A 95 -1.01 -16.81 -11.59
N VAL A 96 -1.21 -16.98 -10.29
CA VAL A 96 -0.47 -17.96 -9.47
C VAL A 96 -1.47 -18.73 -8.61
N PRO A 97 -2.22 -19.66 -9.20
CA PRO A 97 -3.29 -20.39 -8.52
C PRO A 97 -2.81 -21.35 -7.42
N GLU A 98 -1.50 -21.60 -7.34
CA GLU A 98 -0.88 -22.44 -6.30
C GLU A 98 -0.77 -21.72 -4.95
N LEU A 99 -1.14 -20.45 -4.87
CA LEU A 99 -1.14 -19.70 -3.63
C LEU A 99 -2.26 -20.18 -2.69
N GLU A 100 -1.86 -20.70 -1.54
CA GLU A 100 -2.77 -21.18 -0.50
C GLU A 100 -2.99 -20.12 0.57
N PRO A 101 -4.23 -19.88 1.04
CA PRO A 101 -4.52 -18.91 2.09
C PRO A 101 -3.97 -19.39 3.43
N VAL A 102 -3.28 -18.49 4.17
CA VAL A 102 -2.69 -18.81 5.50
C VAL A 102 -3.18 -17.88 6.61
N GLY A 103 -3.97 -16.85 6.30
CA GLY A 103 -4.53 -15.97 7.32
C GLY A 103 -4.58 -14.50 6.91
N THR A 104 -4.46 -13.61 7.89
CA THR A 104 -4.44 -12.15 7.70
C THR A 104 -3.35 -11.50 8.53
N ASP A 105 -2.81 -10.37 8.05
CA ASP A 105 -1.92 -9.48 8.81
C ASP A 105 -2.41 -8.03 8.61
N GLY A 106 -3.11 -7.52 9.61
CA GLY A 106 -3.81 -6.24 9.56
C GLY A 106 -4.88 -6.24 8.47
N VAL A 107 -4.70 -5.43 7.43
CA VAL A 107 -5.64 -5.33 6.30
C VAL A 107 -5.25 -6.21 5.10
N SER A 108 -4.18 -6.98 5.22
CA SER A 108 -3.66 -7.85 4.18
C SER A 108 -4.17 -9.27 4.36
N ARG A 109 -4.75 -9.87 3.34
CA ARG A 109 -4.98 -11.31 3.25
C ARG A 109 -3.67 -11.97 2.87
N ILE A 110 -3.27 -13.00 3.61
CA ILE A 110 -1.96 -13.64 3.47
C ILE A 110 -2.10 -15.01 2.83
N TYR A 111 -1.25 -15.24 1.86
CA TYR A 111 -1.11 -16.48 1.11
C TYR A 111 0.34 -16.98 1.16
N ARG A 112 0.54 -18.23 0.81
CA ARG A 112 1.87 -18.83 0.70
C ARG A 112 1.92 -19.82 -0.46
N LEU A 113 3.04 -19.83 -1.19
CA LEU A 113 3.35 -20.98 -2.06
C LEU A 113 3.74 -22.18 -1.23
N PRO A 114 3.35 -23.39 -1.60
CA PRO A 114 3.85 -24.61 -0.97
C PRO A 114 5.38 -24.64 -0.90
N GLY A 115 5.91 -24.86 0.31
CA GLY A 115 7.35 -24.90 0.55
C GLY A 115 8.08 -23.55 0.59
N ALA A 116 7.40 -22.42 0.42
CA ALA A 116 8.04 -21.10 0.47
C ALA A 116 8.33 -20.68 1.91
N LEU A 117 9.47 -20.00 2.12
CA LEU A 117 9.87 -19.42 3.41
C LEU A 117 9.06 -18.16 3.74
N GLY A 118 8.76 -17.34 2.74
CA GLY A 118 8.03 -16.10 2.87
C GLY A 118 6.53 -16.22 2.56
N THR A 119 5.89 -15.09 2.43
CA THR A 119 4.42 -15.00 2.20
C THR A 119 4.08 -13.99 1.12
N VAL A 120 2.87 -14.09 0.58
CA VAL A 120 2.27 -13.14 -0.34
C VAL A 120 1.06 -12.50 0.34
N GLY A 121 1.01 -11.18 0.38
CA GLY A 121 -0.12 -10.43 0.93
C GLY A 121 -0.91 -9.72 -0.15
N LEU A 122 -2.23 -9.69 -0.01
CA LEU A 122 -3.11 -8.88 -0.85
C LEU A 122 -3.76 -7.78 -0.01
N ILE A 123 -3.61 -6.53 -0.45
CA ILE A 123 -4.23 -5.36 0.16
C ILE A 123 -5.21 -4.78 -0.87
N GLU A 124 -6.49 -4.86 -0.53
CA GLU A 124 -7.59 -4.70 -1.48
C GLU A 124 -8.51 -3.54 -1.11
N PRO A 125 -8.03 -2.29 -1.14
CA PRO A 125 -8.84 -1.13 -0.75
C PRO A 125 -10.04 -0.90 -1.67
N MET A 126 -9.99 -1.37 -2.91
CA MET A 126 -11.01 -1.14 -3.93
C MET A 126 -11.98 -2.30 -4.05
N SER A 127 -11.47 -3.55 -4.13
CA SER A 127 -12.31 -4.74 -4.36
C SER A 127 -12.86 -5.34 -3.07
N HIS A 128 -12.15 -5.22 -1.94
CA HIS A 128 -12.56 -5.69 -0.61
C HIS A 128 -12.26 -4.62 0.45
N ALA A 129 -13.03 -3.54 0.42
CA ALA A 129 -12.84 -2.42 1.34
C ALA A 129 -12.89 -2.89 2.80
N PHE A 130 -11.79 -2.70 3.51
CA PHE A 130 -11.59 -3.10 4.92
C PHE A 130 -11.90 -1.97 5.91
N CYS A 131 -12.78 -1.04 5.54
CA CYS A 131 -13.06 0.17 6.31
C CYS A 131 -13.57 -0.11 7.72
N SER A 132 -14.38 -1.15 7.91
CA SER A 132 -14.91 -1.56 9.21
C SER A 132 -13.82 -1.91 10.23
N ASN A 133 -12.69 -2.42 9.76
CA ASN A 133 -11.54 -2.83 10.59
C ASN A 133 -10.37 -1.84 10.51
N CYS A 134 -10.56 -0.68 9.85
CA CYS A 134 -9.50 0.29 9.64
C CYS A 134 -9.32 1.19 10.87
N SER A 135 -8.22 1.02 11.60
CA SER A 135 -7.82 1.87 12.74
C SER A 135 -6.89 3.04 12.36
N ARG A 136 -6.63 3.25 11.05
CA ARG A 136 -5.65 4.23 10.59
C ARG A 136 -6.21 5.65 10.62
N ILE A 137 -5.43 6.57 11.12
CA ILE A 137 -5.53 8.02 10.93
C ILE A 137 -4.23 8.50 10.29
N ARG A 138 -4.21 9.69 9.73
CA ARG A 138 -3.00 10.29 9.16
C ARG A 138 -2.76 11.66 9.73
N ILE A 139 -1.49 12.02 9.86
CA ILE A 139 -1.06 13.39 10.16
C ILE A 139 -0.27 13.86 8.95
N THR A 140 -0.69 14.98 8.38
CA THR A 140 -0.03 15.61 7.23
C THR A 140 1.24 16.33 7.65
N ALA A 141 2.16 16.61 6.72
CA ALA A 141 3.39 17.32 6.99
C ALA A 141 3.17 18.76 7.51
N ASP A 142 2.04 19.38 7.15
CA ASP A 142 1.63 20.70 7.64
C ASP A 142 0.87 20.65 8.99
N GLY A 143 0.81 19.46 9.63
CA GLY A 143 0.31 19.31 11.01
C GLY A 143 -1.21 19.25 11.10
N LYS A 144 -1.89 18.60 10.14
CA LYS A 144 -3.33 18.35 10.20
C LYS A 144 -3.63 16.87 10.34
N LEU A 145 -4.65 16.52 11.09
CA LEU A 145 -5.15 15.17 11.21
C LEU A 145 -6.21 14.90 10.15
N LYS A 146 -6.03 13.83 9.37
CA LYS A 146 -7.04 13.27 8.45
C LYS A 146 -7.63 11.99 9.05
N PRO A 147 -8.95 11.93 9.29
CA PRO A 147 -9.62 10.74 9.81
C PRO A 147 -9.57 9.54 8.85
N CYS A 148 -9.60 9.81 7.55
CA CYS A 148 -9.52 8.83 6.49
C CYS A 148 -8.64 9.34 5.35
N LEU A 149 -7.98 8.43 4.66
CA LEU A 149 -7.15 8.74 3.48
C LEU A 149 -7.95 9.51 2.42
N HIS A 150 -9.19 9.10 2.18
CA HIS A 150 -10.07 9.64 1.14
C HIS A 150 -10.98 10.79 1.61
N SER A 151 -10.89 11.20 2.87
CA SER A 151 -11.71 12.30 3.41
C SER A 151 -11.12 13.66 3.03
N GLU A 152 -11.99 14.61 2.74
CA GLU A 152 -11.62 16.05 2.65
C GLU A 152 -11.35 16.65 4.02
N THR A 153 -11.88 16.03 5.09
CA THR A 153 -11.78 16.53 6.46
C THR A 153 -10.32 16.57 6.91
N GLU A 154 -9.88 17.75 7.30
CA GLU A 154 -8.57 18.00 7.93
C GLU A 154 -8.75 18.80 9.21
N ILE A 155 -8.21 18.32 10.31
CA ILE A 155 -8.30 18.96 11.63
C ILE A 155 -6.92 19.54 11.96
N PRO A 156 -6.77 20.87 12.09
CA PRO A 156 -5.51 21.49 12.45
C PRO A 156 -5.06 21.01 13.84
N LEU A 157 -3.82 20.56 13.95
CA LEU A 157 -3.17 20.19 15.21
C LEU A 157 -2.04 21.16 15.59
N ARG A 158 -1.51 21.91 14.62
CA ARG A 158 -0.38 22.80 14.82
C ARG A 158 -0.71 23.88 15.84
N GLY A 159 0.18 24.08 16.83
CA GLY A 159 0.00 25.03 17.90
C GLY A 159 -0.88 24.55 19.05
N LEU A 160 -1.48 23.37 18.94
CA LEU A 160 -2.22 22.76 20.05
C LEU A 160 -1.28 21.97 20.96
N SER A 161 -1.58 21.96 22.26
CA SER A 161 -0.87 21.17 23.27
C SER A 161 -1.82 20.72 24.38
N GLY A 162 -1.38 19.79 25.22
CA GLY A 162 -2.14 19.32 26.38
C GLY A 162 -3.54 18.82 26.01
N GLU A 163 -4.55 19.26 26.74
CA GLU A 163 -5.94 18.82 26.58
C GLU A 163 -6.53 19.25 25.22
N ALA A 164 -6.21 20.44 24.72
CA ALA A 164 -6.69 20.91 23.42
C ALA A 164 -6.21 20.01 22.26
N LEU A 165 -4.97 19.53 22.30
CA LEU A 165 -4.45 18.57 21.32
C LEU A 165 -5.16 17.23 21.44
N ARG A 166 -5.35 16.74 22.68
CA ARG A 166 -6.06 15.49 22.93
C ARG A 166 -7.50 15.53 22.39
N GLU A 167 -8.25 16.60 22.68
CA GLU A 167 -9.60 16.78 22.17
C GLU A 167 -9.66 16.84 20.64
N ALA A 168 -8.72 17.54 20.00
CA ALA A 168 -8.65 17.61 18.55
C ALA A 168 -8.41 16.22 17.93
N ILE A 169 -7.53 15.40 18.51
CA ILE A 169 -7.26 14.04 18.07
C ILE A 169 -8.51 13.16 18.28
N MET A 170 -9.13 13.22 19.46
CA MET A 170 -10.34 12.43 19.75
C MET A 170 -11.50 12.79 18.82
N ARG A 171 -11.68 14.08 18.53
CA ARG A 171 -12.65 14.54 17.52
C ARG A 171 -12.35 13.97 16.15
N GLY A 172 -11.08 13.97 15.72
CA GLY A 172 -10.68 13.39 14.45
C GLY A 172 -10.96 11.89 14.37
N VAL A 173 -10.70 11.16 15.45
CA VAL A 173 -11.02 9.72 15.52
C VAL A 173 -12.54 9.50 15.43
N ALA A 174 -13.34 10.30 16.15
CA ALA A 174 -14.81 10.22 16.13
C ALA A 174 -15.41 10.55 14.76
N MET A 175 -14.74 11.41 13.98
CA MET A 175 -15.16 11.77 12.60
C MET A 175 -14.76 10.74 11.54
N LYS A 176 -14.10 9.64 11.93
CA LYS A 176 -13.72 8.59 10.97
C LYS A 176 -14.95 7.99 10.31
N PRO A 177 -15.05 8.03 8.96
CA PRO A 177 -16.20 7.49 8.26
C PRO A 177 -16.23 5.96 8.39
N LYS A 178 -17.45 5.38 8.41
CA LYS A 178 -17.63 3.93 8.42
C LYS A 178 -17.10 3.25 7.16
N GLN A 179 -17.11 3.97 6.04
CA GLN A 179 -16.59 3.52 4.75
C GLN A 179 -16.02 4.71 4.00
N HIS A 180 -14.97 4.51 3.21
CA HIS A 180 -14.45 5.56 2.33
C HIS A 180 -15.42 5.84 1.18
N GLU A 181 -15.40 7.08 0.70
CA GLU A 181 -16.26 7.55 -0.39
C GLU A 181 -15.58 7.43 -1.76
N LEU A 182 -14.50 6.67 -1.86
CA LEU A 182 -13.83 6.42 -3.13
C LEU A 182 -14.74 5.55 -4.00
N THR A 183 -15.31 6.13 -5.03
CA THR A 183 -16.19 5.43 -5.97
C THR A 183 -15.36 4.61 -6.96
N ARG A 184 -15.96 3.55 -7.54
CA ARG A 184 -15.35 2.80 -8.63
C ARG A 184 -15.07 3.67 -9.87
N ASP A 185 -15.70 4.84 -9.95
CA ASP A 185 -15.54 5.80 -11.05
C ASP A 185 -14.34 6.74 -10.86
N GLY A 186 -13.60 6.58 -9.76
CA GLY A 186 -12.27 7.13 -9.65
C GLY A 186 -12.16 8.52 -9.04
N GLU A 187 -13.20 9.06 -8.45
CA GLU A 187 -13.11 10.34 -7.78
C GLU A 187 -12.86 10.18 -6.28
N SER A 188 -11.60 10.37 -5.87
CA SER A 188 -11.28 10.63 -4.48
C SER A 188 -11.62 12.09 -4.16
N ARG A 189 -12.42 12.32 -3.12
CA ARG A 189 -12.66 13.67 -2.61
C ARG A 189 -11.47 14.25 -1.84
N ALA A 190 -10.41 13.45 -1.63
CA ALA A 190 -9.19 13.95 -1.02
C ALA A 190 -8.51 14.98 -1.94
N GLY A 191 -8.47 16.22 -1.52
CA GLY A 191 -7.80 17.30 -2.26
C GLY A 191 -6.28 17.20 -2.28
N ARG A 192 -5.69 16.12 -1.70
CA ARG A 192 -4.24 15.88 -1.62
C ARG A 192 -3.85 14.58 -2.31
N GLY A 193 -2.71 14.58 -2.96
CA GLY A 193 -2.06 13.37 -3.47
C GLY A 193 -1.45 12.52 -2.36
N MET A 194 -1.13 11.25 -2.68
CA MET A 194 -0.51 10.32 -1.72
C MET A 194 0.81 10.84 -1.14
N ASN A 195 1.62 11.52 -1.96
CA ASN A 195 2.89 12.13 -1.57
C ASN A 195 2.76 13.27 -0.54
N GLU A 196 1.57 13.86 -0.39
CA GLU A 196 1.32 14.96 0.55
C GLU A 196 0.77 14.48 1.90
N ILE A 197 0.36 13.23 1.99
CA ILE A 197 -0.29 12.63 3.17
C ILE A 197 0.44 11.41 3.73
N GLY A 198 1.72 11.24 3.39
CA GLY A 198 2.57 10.19 3.92
C GLY A 198 2.24 8.80 3.36
N GLY A 199 2.09 8.71 2.05
CA GLY A 199 1.95 7.48 1.30
C GLY A 199 3.26 7.06 0.67
#